data_49a172e06a271304fc15bc3e6e7097d1
#
_entry.id   49a172e06a271304fc15bc3e6e7097d1
#
_cell.length_a   1.000
_cell.length_b   1.000
_cell.length_c   1.000
_cell.angle_alpha   90.00
_cell.angle_beta   90.00
_cell.angle_gamma   90.00
#
_symmetry.space_group_name_H-M   'P 1'
#
loop_
_entity.id
_entity.type
_entity.pdbx_description
1 polymer ?
#
loop_
_entity_poly.entity_id
_entity_poly.type
_entity_poly.pdbx_seq_one_letter_code
_entity_poly.pdbx_strand_id
1 'polypeptide(L)'
;MPGESEAKEKKNFQPGVPQVKTDAFFLRGSGGLDWGMKSRLARIFSPKSGRTVMLAFDHGYLYGPTTGLERMDLSIVPLIPYIDVLMCTRGALRSVIPADTRKPVVLRVSAGATILKEMSHECVAVDIDDAVRLDAAAMAAQVYIGGEYEHDTIRNLSELINAGNRCGIATLGVTAVGREMARDARYLGLATRVIAELGAHFVKTYYCPEGFEDVVAGCPVPIVIAGGKKMPEIDCLTMCYNAVDQGARGVDMGRNIFCADAPIAMARAVAAVVHENLKPDKAFKMYEELKGEMKGRKKKG
;
A
#
# COMPACT_ATOMS: atom_id res chain seq x y z
N MET A 1 -7.31 16.42 -56.02
CA MET A 1 -6.58 15.77 -54.93
C MET A 1 -6.17 16.85 -53.95
N PRO A 2 -6.64 16.87 -52.70
CA PRO A 2 -6.12 17.80 -51.71
C PRO A 2 -4.68 17.42 -51.43
N GLY A 3 -3.80 18.41 -51.41
CA GLY A 3 -2.35 18.21 -51.32
C GLY A 3 -1.96 17.44 -50.08
N GLU A 4 -1.18 16.40 -50.31
CA GLU A 4 -0.36 15.78 -49.28
C GLU A 4 0.52 16.89 -48.70
N SER A 5 0.33 17.24 -47.43
CA SER A 5 1.31 18.04 -46.72
C SER A 5 2.58 17.22 -46.64
N GLU A 6 3.60 17.59 -47.43
CA GLU A 6 4.95 17.06 -47.24
C GLU A 6 5.40 17.36 -45.81
N ALA A 7 5.13 16.40 -44.91
CA ALA A 7 5.75 16.43 -43.61
C ALA A 7 7.26 16.38 -43.84
N LYS A 8 7.98 17.46 -43.49
CA LYS A 8 9.43 17.53 -43.61
C LYS A 8 10.01 16.29 -42.94
N GLU A 9 10.54 15.35 -43.73
CA GLU A 9 11.17 14.15 -43.21
C GLU A 9 12.30 14.54 -42.25
N LYS A 10 12.23 13.99 -41.06
CA LYS A 10 13.26 14.14 -40.04
C LYS A 10 14.48 13.38 -40.54
N LYS A 11 15.52 14.05 -40.98
CA LYS A 11 16.70 13.47 -41.65
C LYS A 11 17.60 12.60 -40.77
N ASN A 12 17.38 12.59 -39.44
CA ASN A 12 18.18 11.78 -38.53
C ASN A 12 17.29 11.12 -37.46
N PHE A 13 17.08 9.81 -37.56
CA PHE A 13 16.34 8.98 -36.63
C PHE A 13 17.25 8.34 -35.57
N GLN A 14 18.51 8.72 -35.49
CA GLN A 14 19.50 8.19 -34.55
C GLN A 14 19.56 6.65 -34.53
N PRO A 15 19.79 5.98 -35.68
CA PRO A 15 19.72 4.51 -35.77
C PRO A 15 20.78 3.79 -34.92
N GLY A 16 21.83 4.49 -34.48
CA GLY A 16 22.84 3.95 -33.57
C GLY A 16 22.49 4.05 -32.09
N VAL A 17 21.38 4.69 -31.73
CA VAL A 17 20.92 4.76 -30.35
C VAL A 17 20.07 3.53 -30.04
N PRO A 18 20.44 2.71 -29.04
CA PRO A 18 19.63 1.54 -28.66
C PRO A 18 18.21 1.93 -28.29
N GLN A 19 17.26 1.12 -28.73
CA GLN A 19 15.86 1.30 -28.33
C GLN A 19 15.69 1.08 -26.82
N VAL A 20 14.73 1.80 -26.23
CA VAL A 20 14.38 1.63 -24.80
C VAL A 20 13.84 0.22 -24.57
N LYS A 21 14.43 -0.48 -23.59
CA LYS A 21 13.91 -1.78 -23.14
C LYS A 21 12.64 -1.57 -22.33
N THR A 22 11.51 -2.07 -22.82
CA THR A 22 10.20 -1.95 -22.17
C THR A 22 9.79 -3.21 -21.40
N ASP A 23 10.48 -4.31 -21.59
CA ASP A 23 10.28 -5.59 -20.91
C ASP A 23 10.82 -5.62 -19.48
N ALA A 24 11.84 -4.81 -19.19
CA ALA A 24 12.36 -4.66 -17.83
C ALA A 24 11.43 -3.81 -16.96
N PHE A 25 11.16 -4.29 -15.73
CA PHE A 25 10.40 -3.53 -14.74
C PHE A 25 11.08 -3.59 -13.37
N PHE A 26 11.00 -2.52 -12.59
CA PHE A 26 11.81 -2.34 -11.37
C PHE A 26 11.29 -3.13 -10.15
N LEU A 27 10.09 -3.70 -10.21
CA LEU A 27 9.52 -4.49 -9.12
C LEU A 27 9.76 -5.99 -9.33
N ARG A 28 10.17 -6.66 -8.26
CA ARG A 28 10.35 -8.11 -8.23
C ARG A 28 9.04 -8.82 -8.60
N GLY A 29 9.13 -9.88 -9.40
CA GLY A 29 7.98 -10.68 -9.82
C GLY A 29 7.06 -10.05 -10.87
N SER A 30 7.36 -8.83 -11.34
CA SER A 30 6.46 -8.08 -12.23
C SER A 30 6.91 -8.03 -13.70
N GLY A 31 8.04 -8.68 -14.06
CA GLY A 31 8.62 -8.59 -15.40
C GLY A 31 7.67 -9.06 -16.49
N GLY A 32 6.93 -10.15 -16.28
CA GLY A 32 5.99 -10.75 -17.23
C GLY A 32 4.61 -10.10 -17.31
N LEU A 33 4.32 -9.08 -16.50
CA LEU A 33 3.02 -8.40 -16.50
C LEU A 33 2.82 -7.52 -17.72
N ASP A 34 1.56 -7.29 -18.13
CA ASP A 34 1.22 -6.37 -19.20
C ASP A 34 1.52 -4.90 -18.83
N TRP A 35 1.46 -4.01 -19.83
CA TRP A 35 1.77 -2.59 -19.65
C TRP A 35 0.80 -1.92 -18.68
N GLY A 36 -0.51 -2.22 -18.75
CA GLY A 36 -1.52 -1.62 -17.89
C GLY A 36 -1.30 -1.95 -16.42
N MET A 37 -0.98 -3.20 -16.13
CA MET A 37 -0.62 -3.66 -14.78
C MET A 37 0.66 -2.98 -14.28
N LYS A 38 1.72 -2.94 -15.10
CA LYS A 38 2.98 -2.24 -14.78
C LYS A 38 2.77 -0.75 -14.51
N SER A 39 1.92 -0.09 -15.32
CA SER A 39 1.58 1.33 -15.13
C SER A 39 0.87 1.59 -13.79
N ARG A 40 -0.06 0.71 -13.40
CA ARG A 40 -0.73 0.82 -12.08
C ARG A 40 0.23 0.56 -10.93
N LEU A 41 1.08 -0.46 -11.02
CA LEU A 41 2.10 -0.73 -10.01
C LEU A 41 3.12 0.42 -9.90
N ALA A 42 3.48 1.08 -11.00
CA ALA A 42 4.37 2.26 -11.00
C ALA A 42 3.71 3.51 -10.37
N ARG A 43 2.38 3.56 -10.28
CA ARG A 43 1.67 4.58 -9.50
C ARG A 43 1.69 4.28 -8.01
N ILE A 44 1.72 2.99 -7.63
CA ILE A 44 1.78 2.55 -6.23
C ILE A 44 3.20 2.65 -5.68
N PHE A 45 4.17 2.12 -6.41
CA PHE A 45 5.58 2.12 -6.02
C PHE A 45 6.35 3.16 -6.84
N SER A 46 7.02 4.07 -6.15
CA SER A 46 7.81 5.11 -6.81
C SER A 46 8.91 4.49 -7.70
N PRO A 47 8.96 4.79 -9.00
CA PRO A 47 10.05 4.30 -9.85
C PRO A 47 11.45 4.77 -9.41
N LYS A 48 11.54 5.86 -8.65
CA LYS A 48 12.81 6.40 -8.15
C LYS A 48 13.39 5.58 -7.02
N SER A 49 12.57 5.18 -6.05
CA SER A 49 13.00 4.42 -4.86
C SER A 49 12.64 2.94 -4.92
N GLY A 50 11.70 2.55 -5.78
CA GLY A 50 11.08 1.22 -5.79
C GLY A 50 10.19 0.98 -4.57
N ARG A 51 9.78 2.02 -3.84
CA ARG A 51 9.11 1.95 -2.55
C ARG A 51 7.83 2.77 -2.50
N THR A 52 7.04 2.60 -1.41
CA THR A 52 5.75 3.27 -1.23
C THR A 52 5.44 3.57 0.23
N VAL A 53 4.75 4.69 0.46
CA VAL A 53 4.09 5.01 1.74
C VAL A 53 2.58 5.04 1.48
N MET A 54 1.89 3.98 1.89
CA MET A 54 0.45 3.86 1.75
C MET A 54 -0.24 4.24 3.07
N LEU A 55 -1.30 5.03 2.98
CA LEU A 55 -2.13 5.40 4.12
C LEU A 55 -3.36 4.49 4.17
N ALA A 56 -3.41 3.58 5.15
CA ALA A 56 -4.50 2.64 5.36
C ALA A 56 -5.55 3.21 6.32
N PHE A 57 -6.75 3.45 5.82
CA PHE A 57 -7.92 3.87 6.61
C PHE A 57 -9.20 3.08 6.23
N ASP A 58 -8.97 1.83 5.80
CA ASP A 58 -10.02 0.90 5.39
C ASP A 58 -10.75 0.22 6.57
N HIS A 59 -10.17 0.22 7.77
CA HIS A 59 -10.67 -0.57 8.91
C HIS A 59 -11.97 -0.04 9.53
N GLY A 60 -12.49 1.08 9.08
CA GLY A 60 -13.80 1.59 9.51
C GLY A 60 -14.97 0.63 9.24
N TYR A 61 -14.87 -0.21 8.19
CA TYR A 61 -15.90 -1.23 7.90
C TYR A 61 -15.98 -2.32 9.00
N LEU A 62 -14.91 -2.48 9.76
CA LEU A 62 -14.72 -3.49 10.78
C LEU A 62 -14.94 -2.94 12.20
N TYR A 63 -14.38 -1.75 12.49
CA TYR A 63 -14.38 -1.11 13.80
C TYR A 63 -15.40 0.02 13.94
N GLY A 64 -16.03 0.47 12.86
CA GLY A 64 -16.89 1.66 12.88
C GLY A 64 -16.11 2.97 12.99
N PRO A 65 -16.74 4.07 13.42
CA PRO A 65 -16.13 5.40 13.52
C PRO A 65 -15.28 5.52 14.79
N THR A 66 -14.17 4.75 14.86
CA THR A 66 -13.29 4.69 16.03
C THR A 66 -11.82 4.81 15.60
N THR A 67 -10.93 4.93 16.57
CA THR A 67 -9.48 4.86 16.37
C THR A 67 -8.93 5.87 15.37
N GLY A 68 -9.46 7.11 15.38
CA GLY A 68 -9.02 8.22 14.52
C GLY A 68 -9.80 8.34 13.20
N LEU A 69 -10.82 7.49 12.95
CA LEU A 69 -11.69 7.54 11.78
C LEU A 69 -13.07 8.16 12.06
N GLU A 70 -13.26 8.78 13.22
CA GLU A 70 -14.50 9.47 13.60
C GLU A 70 -14.83 10.62 12.64
N ARG A 71 -13.80 11.35 12.22
CA ARG A 71 -13.87 12.49 11.28
C ARG A 71 -12.73 12.38 10.26
N MET A 72 -12.90 11.47 9.28
CA MET A 72 -11.90 11.21 8.22
C MET A 72 -11.57 12.47 7.40
N ASP A 73 -12.50 13.39 7.23
CA ASP A 73 -12.28 14.69 6.60
C ASP A 73 -11.21 15.54 7.34
N LEU A 74 -11.11 15.38 8.66
CA LEU A 74 -10.13 16.08 9.50
C LEU A 74 -8.85 15.27 9.73
N SER A 75 -8.95 13.94 9.82
CA SER A 75 -7.80 13.08 10.14
C SER A 75 -7.05 12.57 8.93
N ILE A 76 -7.72 12.36 7.78
CA ILE A 76 -7.15 11.73 6.59
C ILE A 76 -6.86 12.75 5.48
N VAL A 77 -7.83 13.60 5.13
CA VAL A 77 -7.70 14.52 3.99
C VAL A 77 -6.46 15.41 4.07
N PRO A 78 -6.08 15.99 5.22
CA PRO A 78 -4.86 16.80 5.33
C PRO A 78 -3.55 16.04 5.11
N LEU A 79 -3.57 14.69 5.16
CA LEU A 79 -2.39 13.84 4.99
C LEU A 79 -2.13 13.47 3.53
N ILE A 80 -3.13 13.60 2.67
CA ILE A 80 -3.08 13.17 1.26
C ILE A 80 -1.84 13.71 0.51
N PRO A 81 -1.41 14.98 0.67
CA PRO A 81 -0.24 15.48 -0.03
C PRO A 81 1.08 14.78 0.34
N TYR A 82 1.16 14.18 1.52
CA TYR A 82 2.39 13.66 2.14
C TYR A 82 2.55 12.15 2.07
N ILE A 83 1.65 11.46 1.36
CA ILE A 83 1.66 10.00 1.17
C ILE A 83 1.59 9.65 -0.31
N ASP A 84 1.93 8.44 -0.68
CA ASP A 84 1.92 8.00 -2.07
C ASP A 84 0.57 7.42 -2.50
N VAL A 85 -0.06 6.62 -1.64
CA VAL A 85 -1.21 5.78 -1.98
C VAL A 85 -2.27 5.84 -0.88
N LEU A 86 -3.53 5.82 -1.28
CA LEU A 86 -4.68 5.68 -0.39
C LEU A 86 -5.14 4.22 -0.35
N MET A 87 -5.15 3.58 0.82
CA MET A 87 -5.81 2.29 1.02
C MET A 87 -7.10 2.49 1.81
N CYS A 88 -8.26 2.30 1.16
CA CYS A 88 -9.56 2.63 1.74
C CYS A 88 -10.69 1.77 1.18
N THR A 89 -11.86 1.86 1.82
CA THR A 89 -13.09 1.30 1.31
C THR A 89 -13.73 2.20 0.24
N ARG A 90 -14.59 1.63 -0.63
CA ARG A 90 -15.32 2.42 -1.64
C ARG A 90 -16.23 3.49 -1.03
N GLY A 91 -16.79 3.22 0.16
CA GLY A 91 -17.63 4.19 0.86
C GLY A 91 -16.84 5.40 1.34
N ALA A 92 -15.70 5.19 1.99
CA ALA A 92 -14.79 6.26 2.40
C ALA A 92 -14.25 7.05 1.19
N LEU A 93 -13.85 6.36 0.13
CA LEU A 93 -13.37 6.99 -1.10
C LEU A 93 -14.40 7.97 -1.68
N ARG A 94 -15.65 7.52 -1.86
CA ARG A 94 -16.72 8.31 -2.48
C ARG A 94 -17.19 9.48 -1.62
N SER A 95 -17.17 9.32 -0.29
CA SER A 95 -17.79 10.30 0.62
C SER A 95 -16.82 11.30 1.22
N VAL A 96 -15.51 11.01 1.25
CA VAL A 96 -14.53 11.80 2.01
C VAL A 96 -13.37 12.30 1.14
N ILE A 97 -12.93 11.49 0.16
CA ILE A 97 -11.71 11.81 -0.58
C ILE A 97 -12.02 12.69 -1.79
N PRO A 98 -11.41 13.88 -1.89
CA PRO A 98 -11.55 14.73 -3.07
C PRO A 98 -11.06 14.03 -4.35
N ALA A 99 -11.87 14.03 -5.40
CA ALA A 99 -11.59 13.28 -6.63
C ALA A 99 -10.35 13.82 -7.39
N ASP A 100 -9.96 15.06 -7.14
CA ASP A 100 -8.82 15.73 -7.76
C ASP A 100 -7.48 15.47 -7.07
N THR A 101 -7.44 14.60 -6.05
CA THR A 101 -6.19 14.26 -5.33
C THR A 101 -5.14 13.64 -6.23
N ARG A 102 -5.55 12.97 -7.33
CA ARG A 102 -4.70 12.23 -8.26
C ARG A 102 -3.83 11.13 -7.61
N LYS A 103 -4.14 10.74 -6.36
CA LYS A 103 -3.44 9.65 -5.67
C LYS A 103 -3.97 8.30 -6.14
N PRO A 104 -3.10 7.33 -6.40
CA PRO A 104 -3.54 5.98 -6.67
C PRO A 104 -4.28 5.40 -5.46
N VAL A 105 -5.30 4.60 -5.75
CA VAL A 105 -6.14 3.96 -4.74
C VAL A 105 -5.90 2.46 -4.74
N VAL A 106 -5.62 1.90 -3.57
CA VAL A 106 -5.72 0.48 -3.28
C VAL A 106 -7.06 0.26 -2.58
N LEU A 107 -8.00 -0.28 -3.33
CA LEU A 107 -9.38 -0.39 -2.89
C LEU A 107 -9.58 -1.65 -2.05
N ARG A 108 -10.02 -1.52 -0.79
CA ARG A 108 -10.43 -2.66 0.01
C ARG A 108 -11.71 -3.26 -0.58
N VAL A 109 -11.63 -4.51 -1.03
CA VAL A 109 -12.73 -5.20 -1.74
C VAL A 109 -13.28 -6.39 -0.97
N SER A 110 -12.55 -6.94 0.01
CA SER A 110 -13.11 -7.94 0.91
C SER A 110 -13.66 -7.30 2.17
N ALA A 111 -14.76 -7.82 2.66
CA ALA A 111 -15.43 -7.42 3.90
C ALA A 111 -16.29 -8.57 4.41
N GLY A 112 -16.72 -8.48 5.68
CA GLY A 112 -17.56 -9.51 6.25
C GLY A 112 -17.96 -9.17 7.67
N ALA A 113 -17.36 -9.85 8.63
CA ALA A 113 -17.67 -9.68 10.02
C ALA A 113 -17.08 -8.37 10.60
N THR A 114 -17.71 -7.90 11.67
CA THR A 114 -17.20 -6.79 12.49
C THR A 114 -16.49 -7.35 13.73
N ILE A 115 -15.89 -6.46 14.52
CA ILE A 115 -15.27 -6.81 15.82
C ILE A 115 -16.21 -7.51 16.80
N LEU A 116 -17.49 -7.53 16.51
CA LEU A 116 -18.51 -8.19 17.35
C LEU A 116 -18.61 -9.69 17.10
N LYS A 117 -17.99 -10.18 16.03
CA LYS A 117 -17.99 -11.60 15.60
C LYS A 117 -16.61 -12.09 15.21
N GLU A 118 -16.54 -13.30 14.64
CA GLU A 118 -15.33 -13.86 14.04
C GLU A 118 -14.94 -13.07 12.80
N MET A 119 -13.74 -12.49 12.82
CA MET A 119 -13.28 -11.55 11.80
C MET A 119 -12.79 -12.22 10.51
N SER A 120 -12.49 -13.53 10.54
CA SER A 120 -11.99 -14.24 9.36
C SER A 120 -13.08 -14.57 8.33
N HIS A 121 -14.36 -14.44 8.69
CA HIS A 121 -15.48 -14.71 7.79
C HIS A 121 -15.73 -13.52 6.85
N GLU A 122 -14.88 -13.37 5.84
CA GLU A 122 -14.98 -12.33 4.82
C GLU A 122 -15.44 -12.89 3.47
N CYS A 123 -16.08 -12.04 2.68
CA CYS A 123 -16.43 -12.28 1.28
C CYS A 123 -15.92 -11.14 0.39
N VAL A 124 -15.95 -11.33 -0.92
CA VAL A 124 -15.77 -10.26 -1.90
C VAL A 124 -17.01 -9.36 -1.87
N ALA A 125 -16.87 -8.14 -1.37
CA ALA A 125 -17.94 -7.16 -1.19
C ALA A 125 -17.98 -6.08 -2.28
N VAL A 126 -16.93 -5.99 -3.09
CA VAL A 126 -16.80 -5.03 -4.20
C VAL A 126 -16.32 -5.81 -5.43
N ASP A 127 -17.09 -5.77 -6.50
CA ASP A 127 -16.74 -6.42 -7.75
C ASP A 127 -15.69 -5.63 -8.55
N ILE A 128 -15.20 -6.28 -9.62
CA ILE A 128 -14.17 -5.71 -10.50
C ILE A 128 -14.69 -4.50 -11.26
N ASP A 129 -15.96 -4.47 -11.65
CA ASP A 129 -16.53 -3.35 -12.42
C ASP A 129 -16.56 -2.07 -11.59
N ASP A 130 -16.85 -2.18 -10.29
CA ASP A 130 -16.79 -1.04 -9.37
C ASP A 130 -15.34 -0.57 -9.15
N ALA A 131 -14.39 -1.51 -9.06
CA ALA A 131 -12.96 -1.18 -8.95
C ALA A 131 -12.46 -0.43 -10.22
N VAL A 132 -12.87 -0.87 -11.40
CA VAL A 132 -12.57 -0.20 -12.67
C VAL A 132 -13.14 1.21 -12.70
N ARG A 133 -14.44 1.38 -12.36
CA ARG A 133 -15.10 2.70 -12.34
C ARG A 133 -14.50 3.68 -11.35
N LEU A 134 -13.89 3.18 -10.28
CA LEU A 134 -13.22 3.97 -9.24
C LEU A 134 -11.74 4.24 -9.54
N ASP A 135 -11.25 3.86 -10.73
CA ASP A 135 -9.84 3.95 -11.13
C ASP A 135 -8.89 3.33 -10.09
N ALA A 136 -9.27 2.20 -9.50
CA ALA A 136 -8.43 1.52 -8.54
C ALA A 136 -7.12 1.07 -9.20
N ALA A 137 -6.00 1.40 -8.58
CA ALA A 137 -4.68 0.91 -9.00
C ALA A 137 -4.45 -0.53 -8.54
N ALA A 138 -5.04 -0.91 -7.40
CA ALA A 138 -5.06 -2.28 -6.91
C ALA A 138 -6.33 -2.56 -6.10
N MET A 139 -6.64 -3.85 -5.96
CA MET A 139 -7.67 -4.37 -5.05
C MET A 139 -6.99 -5.07 -3.87
N ALA A 140 -7.48 -4.83 -2.65
CA ALA A 140 -6.96 -5.45 -1.43
C ALA A 140 -7.96 -6.43 -0.83
N ALA A 141 -7.50 -7.65 -0.57
CA ALA A 141 -8.26 -8.67 0.15
C ALA A 141 -7.46 -9.20 1.34
N GLN A 142 -8.15 -9.43 2.45
CA GLN A 142 -7.57 -10.01 3.65
C GLN A 142 -7.58 -11.53 3.57
N VAL A 143 -6.47 -12.16 3.98
CA VAL A 143 -6.31 -13.63 3.98
C VAL A 143 -5.92 -14.09 5.38
N TYR A 144 -6.69 -14.98 5.96
CA TYR A 144 -6.52 -15.48 7.32
C TYR A 144 -5.91 -16.89 7.30
N ILE A 145 -4.61 -16.98 7.06
CA ILE A 145 -3.89 -18.26 7.09
C ILE A 145 -3.92 -18.84 8.51
N GLY A 146 -4.40 -20.09 8.62
CA GLY A 146 -4.62 -20.75 9.91
C GLY A 146 -5.90 -20.31 10.64
N GLY A 147 -6.75 -19.46 10.04
CA GLY A 147 -8.03 -19.07 10.59
C GLY A 147 -9.16 -20.05 10.28
N GLU A 148 -10.28 -19.93 10.98
CA GLU A 148 -11.46 -20.79 10.78
C GLU A 148 -11.98 -20.77 9.32
N TYR A 149 -11.95 -19.58 8.69
CA TYR A 149 -12.41 -19.37 7.31
C TYR A 149 -11.24 -19.19 6.33
N GLU A 150 -10.12 -19.89 6.55
CA GLU A 150 -8.94 -19.82 5.70
C GLU A 150 -9.28 -20.06 4.23
N HIS A 151 -9.98 -21.16 3.95
CA HIS A 151 -10.36 -21.55 2.59
C HIS A 151 -11.18 -20.48 1.88
N ASP A 152 -12.14 -19.83 2.56
CA ASP A 152 -12.97 -18.80 1.97
C ASP A 152 -12.16 -17.54 1.64
N THR A 153 -11.24 -17.15 2.51
CA THR A 153 -10.38 -15.98 2.28
C THR A 153 -9.34 -16.22 1.18
N ILE A 154 -8.83 -17.45 1.05
CA ILE A 154 -7.98 -17.87 -0.08
C ILE A 154 -8.77 -17.84 -1.39
N ARG A 155 -9.99 -18.37 -1.41
CA ARG A 155 -10.88 -18.34 -2.57
C ARG A 155 -11.17 -16.90 -3.00
N ASN A 156 -11.53 -16.02 -2.08
CA ASN A 156 -11.75 -14.60 -2.33
C ASN A 156 -10.54 -13.95 -3.01
N LEU A 157 -9.34 -14.19 -2.48
CA LEU A 157 -8.11 -13.67 -3.08
C LEU A 157 -7.91 -14.18 -4.50
N SER A 158 -8.11 -15.47 -4.74
CA SER A 158 -7.93 -16.12 -6.05
C SER A 158 -8.93 -15.56 -7.09
N GLU A 159 -10.18 -15.36 -6.71
CA GLU A 159 -11.20 -14.75 -7.58
C GLU A 159 -10.81 -13.30 -7.96
N LEU A 160 -10.31 -12.52 -7.01
CA LEU A 160 -9.86 -11.16 -7.25
C LEU A 160 -8.61 -11.09 -8.13
N ILE A 161 -7.65 -12.01 -7.96
CA ILE A 161 -6.48 -12.12 -8.83
C ILE A 161 -6.92 -12.39 -10.27
N ASN A 162 -7.82 -13.37 -10.47
CA ASN A 162 -8.33 -13.71 -11.79
C ASN A 162 -9.08 -12.53 -12.43
N ALA A 163 -9.92 -11.83 -11.67
CA ALA A 163 -10.62 -10.63 -12.15
C ALA A 163 -9.64 -9.49 -12.47
N GLY A 164 -8.70 -9.21 -11.56
CA GLY A 164 -7.70 -8.15 -11.72
C GLY A 164 -6.79 -8.38 -12.93
N ASN A 165 -6.35 -9.61 -13.16
CA ASN A 165 -5.53 -9.96 -14.34
C ASN A 165 -6.25 -9.68 -15.66
N ARG A 166 -7.56 -9.92 -15.75
CA ARG A 166 -8.34 -9.58 -16.94
C ARG A 166 -8.45 -8.08 -17.23
N CYS A 167 -8.38 -7.26 -16.18
CA CYS A 167 -8.55 -5.79 -16.28
C CYS A 167 -7.25 -5.00 -16.08
N GLY A 168 -6.13 -5.69 -15.85
CA GLY A 168 -4.84 -5.04 -15.56
C GLY A 168 -4.80 -4.31 -14.22
N ILE A 169 -5.65 -4.69 -13.23
CA ILE A 169 -5.68 -4.13 -11.87
C ILE A 169 -4.91 -5.05 -10.93
N ALA A 170 -3.93 -4.52 -10.22
CA ALA A 170 -3.11 -5.30 -9.30
C ALA A 170 -3.95 -5.82 -8.10
N THR A 171 -3.49 -6.92 -7.49
CA THR A 171 -4.11 -7.45 -6.27
C THR A 171 -3.09 -7.44 -5.14
N LEU A 172 -3.49 -6.83 -4.01
CA LEU A 172 -2.80 -6.84 -2.74
C LEU A 172 -3.41 -7.90 -1.85
N GLY A 173 -2.65 -8.93 -1.50
CA GLY A 173 -3.04 -9.85 -0.43
C GLY A 173 -2.60 -9.31 0.93
N VAL A 174 -3.53 -9.18 1.86
CA VAL A 174 -3.26 -8.67 3.21
C VAL A 174 -3.24 -9.84 4.18
N THR A 175 -2.08 -10.15 4.75
CA THR A 175 -1.94 -11.16 5.80
C THR A 175 -2.69 -10.72 7.05
N ALA A 176 -3.70 -11.45 7.44
CA ALA A 176 -4.38 -11.33 8.72
C ALA A 176 -3.93 -12.46 9.63
N VAL A 177 -3.60 -12.13 10.87
CA VAL A 177 -3.14 -13.11 11.87
C VAL A 177 -4.29 -13.46 12.78
N GLY A 178 -4.63 -14.75 12.88
CA GLY A 178 -5.60 -15.25 13.85
C GLY A 178 -5.16 -14.94 15.29
N ARG A 179 -6.10 -14.96 16.24
CA ARG A 179 -5.85 -14.57 17.64
C ARG A 179 -4.77 -15.42 18.32
N GLU A 180 -4.65 -16.68 17.92
CA GLU A 180 -3.77 -17.67 18.52
C GLU A 180 -2.44 -17.84 17.76
N MET A 181 -2.24 -17.10 16.68
CA MET A 181 -1.05 -17.24 15.82
C MET A 181 0.03 -16.22 16.21
N ALA A 182 1.25 -16.71 16.37
CA ALA A 182 2.41 -15.86 16.58
C ALA A 182 2.76 -15.06 15.30
N ARG A 183 3.14 -13.81 15.48
CA ARG A 183 3.64 -12.96 14.38
C ARG A 183 5.16 -13.13 14.23
N ASP A 184 5.61 -14.36 14.12
CA ASP A 184 7.01 -14.69 13.90
C ASP A 184 7.34 -14.88 12.41
N ALA A 185 8.64 -14.96 12.11
CA ALA A 185 9.11 -15.10 10.73
C ALA A 185 8.58 -16.36 10.04
N ARG A 186 8.42 -17.46 10.77
CA ARG A 186 7.95 -18.74 10.23
C ARG A 186 6.51 -18.63 9.73
N TYR A 187 5.62 -18.07 10.56
CA TYR A 187 4.22 -17.87 10.19
C TYR A 187 4.07 -16.82 9.10
N LEU A 188 4.75 -15.66 9.22
CA LEU A 188 4.69 -14.61 8.23
C LEU A 188 5.28 -15.06 6.89
N GLY A 189 6.35 -15.86 6.91
CA GLY A 189 6.93 -16.48 5.72
C GLY A 189 5.96 -17.41 5.01
N LEU A 190 5.26 -18.28 5.76
CA LEU A 190 4.20 -19.14 5.21
C LEU A 190 3.09 -18.29 4.58
N ALA A 191 2.53 -17.35 5.32
CA ALA A 191 1.37 -16.58 4.87
C ALA A 191 1.69 -15.71 3.63
N THR A 192 2.82 -15.02 3.62
CA THR A 192 3.23 -14.21 2.47
C THR A 192 3.53 -15.05 1.24
N ARG A 193 4.13 -16.24 1.45
CA ARG A 193 4.42 -17.17 0.35
C ARG A 193 3.15 -17.75 -0.26
N VAL A 194 2.19 -18.20 0.54
CA VAL A 194 0.88 -18.69 0.04
C VAL A 194 0.19 -17.61 -0.80
N ILE A 195 0.10 -16.39 -0.29
CA ILE A 195 -0.53 -15.26 -1.00
C ILE A 195 0.17 -14.98 -2.34
N ALA A 196 1.49 -14.99 -2.35
CA ALA A 196 2.27 -14.73 -3.56
C ALA A 196 2.15 -15.87 -4.60
N GLU A 197 2.16 -17.14 -4.16
CA GLU A 197 2.00 -18.31 -5.05
C GLU A 197 0.61 -18.37 -5.69
N LEU A 198 -0.41 -17.84 -5.03
CA LEU A 198 -1.74 -17.69 -5.62
C LEU A 198 -1.78 -16.64 -6.74
N GLY A 199 -0.76 -15.78 -6.84
CA GLY A 199 -0.62 -14.78 -7.90
C GLY A 199 -0.88 -13.34 -7.46
N ALA A 200 -0.91 -13.03 -6.17
CA ALA A 200 -0.98 -11.65 -5.71
C ALA A 200 0.25 -10.85 -6.21
N HIS A 201 0.04 -9.61 -6.58
CA HIS A 201 1.08 -8.77 -7.18
C HIS A 201 2.01 -8.13 -6.14
N PHE A 202 1.52 -7.97 -4.92
CA PHE A 202 2.28 -7.58 -3.73
C PHE A 202 1.54 -8.01 -2.47
N VAL A 203 2.25 -8.03 -1.33
CA VAL A 203 1.71 -8.53 -0.07
C VAL A 203 1.88 -7.48 1.02
N LYS A 204 0.84 -7.30 1.83
CA LYS A 204 0.90 -6.57 3.10
C LYS A 204 0.99 -7.57 4.24
N THR A 205 2.02 -7.43 5.07
CA THR A 205 2.20 -8.29 6.26
C THR A 205 2.69 -7.47 7.45
N TYR A 206 2.84 -8.12 8.61
CA TYR A 206 3.43 -7.49 9.77
C TYR A 206 4.96 -7.56 9.72
N TYR A 207 5.62 -6.67 10.44
CA TYR A 207 7.03 -6.77 10.74
C TYR A 207 7.26 -7.67 11.94
N CYS A 208 8.30 -8.50 11.92
CA CYS A 208 8.83 -9.21 13.07
C CYS A 208 10.33 -8.86 13.23
N PRO A 209 10.82 -8.61 14.47
CA PRO A 209 12.20 -8.17 14.68
C PRO A 209 13.26 -9.18 14.25
N GLU A 210 12.94 -10.48 14.36
CA GLU A 210 13.85 -11.59 14.05
C GLU A 210 13.39 -12.30 12.78
N GLY A 211 14.31 -12.47 11.81
CA GLY A 211 14.09 -13.24 10.57
C GLY A 211 13.16 -12.61 9.55
N PHE A 212 12.88 -11.30 9.62
CA PHE A 212 12.04 -10.65 8.61
C PHE A 212 12.71 -10.62 7.23
N GLU A 213 14.01 -10.57 7.16
CA GLU A 213 14.79 -10.72 5.92
C GLU A 213 14.51 -12.05 5.22
N ASP A 214 14.31 -13.14 5.97
CA ASP A 214 13.95 -14.45 5.42
C ASP A 214 12.51 -14.44 4.87
N VAL A 215 11.59 -13.76 5.56
CA VAL A 215 10.20 -13.54 5.06
C VAL A 215 10.23 -12.82 3.71
N VAL A 216 11.02 -11.76 3.61
CA VAL A 216 11.17 -10.99 2.36
C VAL A 216 11.86 -11.81 1.28
N ALA A 217 12.93 -12.53 1.61
CA ALA A 217 13.66 -13.38 0.67
C ALA A 217 12.76 -14.48 0.10
N GLY A 218 11.95 -15.10 0.97
CA GLY A 218 11.00 -16.17 0.62
C GLY A 218 9.80 -15.75 -0.20
N CYS A 219 9.46 -14.46 -0.25
CA CYS A 219 8.30 -13.95 -1.00
C CYS A 219 8.72 -13.44 -2.39
N PRO A 220 8.19 -13.99 -3.50
CA PRO A 220 8.61 -13.63 -4.85
C PRO A 220 8.08 -12.28 -5.35
N VAL A 221 7.21 -11.60 -4.59
CA VAL A 221 6.63 -10.29 -4.92
C VAL A 221 6.96 -9.25 -3.85
N PRO A 222 6.76 -7.93 -4.11
CA PRO A 222 7.03 -6.90 -3.12
C PRO A 222 6.22 -7.08 -1.83
N ILE A 223 6.85 -6.81 -0.70
CA ILE A 223 6.20 -6.75 0.63
C ILE A 223 6.14 -5.30 1.10
N VAL A 224 4.97 -4.90 1.63
CA VAL A 224 4.78 -3.69 2.43
C VAL A 224 4.38 -4.08 3.85
N ILE A 225 4.85 -3.34 4.87
CA ILE A 225 4.53 -3.68 6.26
C ILE A 225 3.30 -2.93 6.78
N ALA A 226 2.50 -3.62 7.58
CA ALA A 226 1.41 -3.04 8.35
C ALA A 226 1.92 -2.33 9.60
N GLY A 227 1.29 -1.21 9.98
CA GLY A 227 1.66 -0.47 11.19
C GLY A 227 1.22 -1.10 12.51
N GLY A 228 0.23 -1.98 12.48
CA GLY A 228 -0.31 -2.60 13.70
C GLY A 228 -1.06 -1.63 14.62
N LYS A 229 -0.92 -1.82 15.94
CA LYS A 229 -1.44 -0.90 16.95
C LYS A 229 -0.61 0.40 16.97
N LYS A 230 -1.21 1.51 17.46
CA LYS A 230 -0.46 2.76 17.72
C LYS A 230 0.66 2.48 18.72
N MET A 231 1.85 2.94 18.39
CA MET A 231 3.08 2.88 19.18
C MET A 231 3.73 4.26 19.26
N PRO A 232 4.75 4.48 20.12
CA PRO A 232 5.53 5.71 20.11
C PRO A 232 6.11 6.00 18.72
N GLU A 233 6.20 7.28 18.36
CA GLU A 233 6.61 7.71 17.02
C GLU A 233 8.02 7.21 16.65
N ILE A 234 8.96 7.26 17.60
CA ILE A 234 10.33 6.75 17.39
C ILE A 234 10.35 5.24 17.12
N ASP A 235 9.51 4.46 17.81
CA ASP A 235 9.42 3.01 17.62
C ASP A 235 8.83 2.67 16.25
N CYS A 236 7.82 3.45 15.82
CA CYS A 236 7.24 3.31 14.49
C CYS A 236 8.28 3.63 13.39
N LEU A 237 9.05 4.71 13.53
CA LEU A 237 10.10 5.07 12.57
C LEU A 237 11.22 4.01 12.55
N THR A 238 11.57 3.44 13.70
CA THR A 238 12.53 2.34 13.83
C THR A 238 12.04 1.08 13.13
N MET A 239 10.76 0.72 13.34
CA MET A 239 10.13 -0.40 12.65
C MET A 239 10.12 -0.21 11.13
N CYS A 240 9.76 0.98 10.65
CA CYS A 240 9.77 1.31 9.22
C CYS A 240 11.18 1.17 8.62
N TYR A 241 12.18 1.71 9.31
CA TYR A 241 13.57 1.66 8.88
C TYR A 241 14.07 0.21 8.78
N ASN A 242 13.91 -0.57 9.85
CA ASN A 242 14.37 -1.95 9.91
C ASN A 242 13.68 -2.81 8.82
N ALA A 243 12.37 -2.66 8.65
CA ALA A 243 11.66 -3.40 7.61
C ALA A 243 12.16 -3.08 6.19
N VAL A 244 12.42 -1.80 5.90
CA VAL A 244 12.94 -1.36 4.60
C VAL A 244 14.39 -1.80 4.40
N ASP A 245 15.20 -1.74 5.44
CA ASP A 245 16.61 -2.23 5.43
C ASP A 245 16.67 -3.74 5.16
N GLN A 246 15.74 -4.50 5.73
CA GLN A 246 15.56 -5.95 5.50
C GLN A 246 14.80 -6.29 4.21
N GLY A 247 14.52 -5.31 3.35
CA GLY A 247 14.06 -5.51 1.98
C GLY A 247 12.57 -5.27 1.70
N ALA A 248 11.77 -4.84 2.69
CA ALA A 248 10.40 -4.39 2.42
C ALA A 248 10.40 -3.22 1.43
N ARG A 249 9.36 -3.15 0.60
CA ARG A 249 9.18 -2.11 -0.42
C ARG A 249 8.30 -0.96 0.06
N GLY A 250 8.19 -0.80 1.37
CA GLY A 250 7.51 0.32 1.99
C GLY A 250 6.56 -0.09 3.10
N VAL A 251 5.64 0.80 3.38
CA VAL A 251 4.68 0.66 4.47
C VAL A 251 3.25 0.88 3.97
N ASP A 252 2.31 0.19 4.62
CA ASP A 252 0.88 0.42 4.46
C ASP A 252 0.25 0.50 5.85
N MET A 253 0.23 1.71 6.42
CA MET A 253 -0.15 1.96 7.81
C MET A 253 -1.12 3.13 7.96
N GLY A 254 -1.92 3.08 9.02
CA GLY A 254 -2.91 4.10 9.34
C GLY A 254 -2.64 4.76 10.68
N ARG A 255 -3.04 4.13 11.76
CA ARG A 255 -3.04 4.68 13.14
C ARG A 255 -1.70 5.27 13.58
N ASN A 256 -0.59 4.71 13.16
CA ASN A 256 0.75 5.25 13.49
C ASN A 256 1.04 6.57 12.76
N ILE A 257 0.29 6.91 11.71
CA ILE A 257 0.39 8.20 11.02
C ILE A 257 -0.70 9.14 11.52
N PHE A 258 -1.99 8.80 11.31
CA PHE A 258 -3.07 9.76 11.57
C PHE A 258 -3.43 9.92 13.05
N CYS A 259 -3.06 8.97 13.94
CA CYS A 259 -3.17 9.12 15.39
C CYS A 259 -1.85 9.57 16.06
N ALA A 260 -0.85 10.01 15.31
CA ALA A 260 0.35 10.63 15.90
C ALA A 260 0.00 12.01 16.46
N ASP A 261 0.81 12.50 17.43
CA ASP A 261 0.63 13.85 17.99
C ASP A 261 0.68 14.97 16.94
N ALA A 262 1.45 14.77 15.87
CA ALA A 262 1.57 15.65 14.71
C ALA A 262 1.51 14.81 13.41
N PRO A 263 0.29 14.46 12.91
CA PRO A 263 0.12 13.51 11.81
C PRO A 263 0.87 13.88 10.52
N ILE A 264 0.86 15.16 10.12
CA ILE A 264 1.59 15.62 8.92
C ILE A 264 3.11 15.46 9.11
N ALA A 265 3.63 15.80 10.30
CA ALA A 265 5.06 15.63 10.60
C ALA A 265 5.42 14.14 10.56
N MET A 266 4.54 13.26 11.08
CA MET A 266 4.76 11.82 11.06
C MET A 266 4.73 11.25 9.63
N ALA A 267 3.78 11.66 8.80
CA ALA A 267 3.73 11.24 7.40
C ALA A 267 5.02 11.60 6.65
N ARG A 268 5.55 12.80 6.86
CA ARG A 268 6.80 13.27 6.26
C ARG A 268 8.02 12.51 6.79
N ALA A 269 8.09 12.24 8.10
CA ALA A 269 9.19 11.47 8.69
C ALA A 269 9.19 10.02 8.18
N VAL A 270 8.02 9.37 8.09
CA VAL A 270 7.87 8.04 7.50
C VAL A 270 8.31 8.04 6.03
N ALA A 271 7.91 9.04 5.24
CA ALA A 271 8.31 9.15 3.85
C ALA A 271 9.84 9.28 3.70
N ALA A 272 10.51 10.06 4.55
CA ALA A 272 11.96 10.19 4.55
C ALA A 272 12.68 8.86 4.92
N VAL A 273 12.14 8.12 5.91
CA VAL A 273 12.65 6.78 6.22
C VAL A 273 12.51 5.84 5.03
N VAL A 274 11.32 5.80 4.43
CA VAL A 274 11.00 4.83 3.37
C VAL A 274 11.73 5.16 2.07
N HIS A 275 11.71 6.40 1.61
CA HIS A 275 12.25 6.76 0.30
C HIS A 275 13.73 7.14 0.31
N GLU A 276 14.22 7.70 1.41
CA GLU A 276 15.57 8.27 1.51
C GLU A 276 16.50 7.49 2.44
N ASN A 277 16.01 6.39 3.05
CA ASN A 277 16.74 5.60 4.06
C ASN A 277 17.19 6.46 5.27
N LEU A 278 16.41 7.48 5.63
CA LEU A 278 16.75 8.32 6.78
C LEU A 278 16.71 7.47 8.05
N LYS A 279 17.79 7.50 8.82
CA LYS A 279 17.91 6.73 10.08
C LYS A 279 16.87 7.19 11.12
N PRO A 280 16.38 6.28 11.99
CA PRO A 280 15.27 6.55 12.91
C PRO A 280 15.48 7.76 13.82
N ASP A 281 16.67 7.94 14.37
CA ASP A 281 17.03 9.07 15.22
C ASP A 281 16.93 10.42 14.48
N LYS A 282 17.40 10.47 13.23
CA LYS A 282 17.31 11.65 12.37
C LYS A 282 15.86 11.92 11.92
N ALA A 283 15.12 10.86 11.59
CA ALA A 283 13.72 10.97 11.21
C ALA A 283 12.86 11.46 12.39
N PHE A 284 13.16 10.99 13.60
CA PHE A 284 12.49 11.46 14.81
C PHE A 284 12.82 12.92 15.13
N LYS A 285 14.09 13.32 14.97
CA LYS A 285 14.47 14.74 15.09
C LYS A 285 13.70 15.61 14.09
N MET A 286 13.63 15.20 12.83
CA MET A 286 12.82 15.87 11.80
C MET A 286 11.34 15.96 12.21
N TYR A 287 10.78 14.88 12.75
CA TYR A 287 9.40 14.86 13.26
C TYR A 287 9.19 15.91 14.35
N GLU A 288 10.06 15.99 15.36
CA GLU A 288 9.96 16.95 16.46
C GLU A 288 10.14 18.41 15.99
N GLU A 289 11.04 18.69 15.07
CA GLU A 289 11.22 20.00 14.47
C GLU A 289 9.95 20.46 13.74
N LEU A 290 9.40 19.61 12.86
CA LEU A 290 8.16 19.90 12.14
C LEU A 290 6.95 20.08 13.07
N LYS A 291 6.86 19.25 14.13
CA LYS A 291 5.83 19.38 15.18
C LYS A 291 5.92 20.72 15.89
N GLY A 292 7.13 21.19 16.19
CA GLY A 292 7.38 22.50 16.79
C GLY A 292 6.92 23.67 15.89
N GLU A 293 7.28 23.62 14.60
CA GLU A 293 6.88 24.65 13.61
C GLU A 293 5.35 24.74 13.46
N MET A 294 4.65 23.60 13.42
CA MET A 294 3.19 23.54 13.31
C MET A 294 2.49 24.14 14.54
N LYS A 295 3.03 23.91 15.75
CA LYS A 295 2.52 24.55 16.99
C LYS A 295 2.74 26.05 16.99
N GLY A 296 3.86 26.52 16.47
CA GLY A 296 4.17 27.96 16.35
C GLY A 296 3.24 28.71 15.39
N ARG A 297 2.85 28.07 14.28
CA ARG A 297 1.89 28.64 13.31
C ARG A 297 0.47 28.76 13.88
N LYS A 298 0.00 27.76 14.65
CA LYS A 298 -1.32 27.79 15.30
C LYS A 298 -1.47 28.85 16.39
N LYS A 299 -0.37 29.39 16.93
CA LYS A 299 -0.39 30.48 17.94
C LYS A 299 -0.37 31.87 17.31
N LYS A 300 -0.11 32.00 16.02
CA LYS A 300 -0.01 33.30 15.30
C LYS A 300 -1.21 33.56 14.36
N GLY A 301 -2.14 32.66 14.22
CA GLY A 301 -3.41 32.79 13.51
C GLY A 301 -4.60 32.58 14.43
#